data_0d639e6b4eb1ec5e5e5eaa97265f08f7
#
_entry.id   0d639e6b4eb1ec5e5e5eaa97265f08f7
#
_cell.length_a   1.000
_cell.length_b   1.000
_cell.length_c   1.000
_cell.angle_alpha   90.00
_cell.angle_beta   90.00
_cell.angle_gamma   90.00
#
_symmetry.space_group_name_H-M   'P 1'
#
loop_
_entity.id
_entity.type
_entity.pdbx_description
1 polymer ?
#
loop_
_entity_poly.entity_id
_entity_poly.type
_entity_poly.pdbx_seq_one_letter_code
_entity_poly.pdbx_strand_id
1 'polypeptide(L)'
;MKKIIKASTIFTIMCFVFACGGSDDSVNLAPSTAQLIFPSVDLLCIDNAIAFNWNAATDPEGNAISYKLTIARDRALSDVVEQRTVTTTNVTITLEKAVAYYWRVIAVDNETNEGEPTATQAFYTAGDGVSNYAPFTAALVSPGFDSNINPGTVSLNWTGADTNTEDTLTYELYFGEESNPPLVADNLSTETSTVNIVSGKTYYWKVNTLDGSGAKTIGQIWKFNVN
;
A
#
# COMPACT_ATOMS: atom_id res chain seq x y z
N MET A 1 -75.64 -20.10 -62.34
CA MET A 1 -75.42 -19.15 -61.24
C MET A 1 -74.64 -19.87 -60.17
N LYS A 2 -73.31 -19.62 -60.12
CA LYS A 2 -72.40 -20.24 -59.12
C LYS A 2 -72.06 -19.17 -58.07
N LYS A 3 -72.45 -19.39 -56.83
CA LYS A 3 -72.10 -18.56 -55.69
C LYS A 3 -70.67 -18.90 -55.25
N ILE A 4 -69.85 -17.90 -55.28
CA ILE A 4 -68.45 -17.99 -54.74
C ILE A 4 -68.52 -17.62 -53.29
N ILE A 5 -68.16 -18.56 -52.40
CA ILE A 5 -67.98 -18.31 -50.94
C ILE A 5 -66.53 -17.90 -50.74
N LYS A 6 -66.31 -16.69 -50.29
CA LYS A 6 -64.98 -16.21 -49.85
C LYS A 6 -64.73 -16.71 -48.41
N ALA A 7 -63.79 -17.59 -48.26
CA ALA A 7 -63.23 -17.94 -46.93
C ALA A 7 -62.27 -16.86 -46.46
N SER A 8 -62.57 -16.21 -45.31
CA SER A 8 -61.73 -15.27 -44.66
C SER A 8 -60.82 -16.01 -43.65
N THR A 9 -59.55 -16.11 -43.97
CA THR A 9 -58.57 -16.70 -43.07
C THR A 9 -58.11 -15.66 -42.06
N ILE A 10 -58.56 -15.80 -40.80
CA ILE A 10 -58.05 -14.97 -39.67
C ILE A 10 -56.69 -15.52 -39.30
N PHE A 11 -55.67 -14.76 -39.55
CA PHE A 11 -54.28 -15.03 -39.10
C PHE A 11 -54.09 -14.48 -37.68
N THR A 12 -54.19 -15.34 -36.68
CA THR A 12 -53.95 -15.00 -35.28
C THR A 12 -52.44 -14.88 -35.09
N ILE A 13 -51.94 -13.65 -34.98
CA ILE A 13 -50.52 -13.36 -34.58
C ILE A 13 -50.43 -13.61 -33.10
N MET A 14 -49.79 -14.69 -32.71
CA MET A 14 -49.42 -15.00 -31.33
C MET A 14 -48.13 -14.25 -31.00
N CYS A 15 -48.24 -13.08 -30.33
CA CYS A 15 -47.09 -12.34 -29.78
C CYS A 15 -46.47 -13.14 -28.63
N PHE A 16 -45.35 -13.80 -28.90
CA PHE A 16 -44.47 -14.29 -27.83
C PHE A 16 -43.79 -13.08 -27.20
N VAL A 17 -44.22 -12.62 -26.03
CA VAL A 17 -43.48 -11.75 -25.15
C VAL A 17 -42.37 -12.60 -24.55
N PHE A 18 -41.18 -12.51 -25.14
CA PHE A 18 -39.96 -12.90 -24.41
C PHE A 18 -39.79 -11.93 -23.27
N ALA A 19 -40.20 -12.31 -22.06
CA ALA A 19 -39.76 -11.70 -20.84
C ALA A 19 -38.25 -12.02 -20.73
N CYS A 20 -37.40 -11.08 -21.14
CA CYS A 20 -35.99 -11.07 -20.80
C CYS A 20 -35.95 -10.79 -19.30
N GLY A 21 -35.91 -11.85 -18.50
CA GLY A 21 -35.52 -11.77 -17.09
C GLY A 21 -34.06 -11.39 -17.06
N GLY A 22 -33.75 -10.09 -17.06
CA GLY A 22 -32.43 -9.62 -16.69
C GLY A 22 -32.23 -10.03 -15.22
N SER A 23 -31.38 -10.98 -14.95
CA SER A 23 -30.73 -11.06 -13.66
C SER A 23 -29.96 -9.74 -13.54
N ASP A 24 -30.42 -8.83 -12.69
CA ASP A 24 -29.55 -7.77 -12.18
C ASP A 24 -28.46 -8.49 -11.37
N ASP A 25 -27.43 -8.99 -12.06
CA ASP A 25 -26.19 -9.35 -11.43
C ASP A 25 -25.58 -8.01 -10.96
N SER A 26 -25.99 -7.57 -9.77
CA SER A 26 -25.36 -6.42 -9.11
C SER A 26 -23.89 -6.76 -8.96
N VAL A 27 -23.04 -6.01 -9.66
CA VAL A 27 -21.59 -6.17 -9.54
C VAL A 27 -21.22 -5.87 -8.09
N ASN A 28 -20.70 -6.87 -7.39
CA ASN A 28 -20.19 -6.66 -6.04
C ASN A 28 -18.92 -5.81 -6.08
N LEU A 29 -18.95 -4.68 -5.40
CA LEU A 29 -17.84 -3.72 -5.32
C LEU A 29 -16.98 -4.00 -4.09
N ALA A 30 -15.71 -3.63 -4.17
CA ALA A 30 -14.81 -3.79 -3.05
C ALA A 30 -15.11 -2.79 -1.93
N PRO A 31 -14.83 -3.14 -0.65
CA PRO A 31 -14.96 -2.24 0.48
C PRO A 31 -14.06 -0.99 0.36
N SER A 32 -14.44 0.08 1.06
CA SER A 32 -13.62 1.29 1.19
C SER A 32 -12.32 0.99 1.94
N THR A 33 -11.30 1.86 1.76
CA THR A 33 -10.04 1.77 2.52
C THR A 33 -10.30 2.05 4.01
N ALA A 34 -9.77 1.19 4.89
CA ALA A 34 -9.76 1.43 6.33
C ALA A 34 -8.84 2.60 6.69
N GLN A 35 -8.95 3.15 7.90
CA GLN A 35 -8.06 4.21 8.41
C GLN A 35 -7.34 3.72 9.65
N LEU A 36 -6.00 3.69 9.60
CA LEU A 36 -5.17 3.25 10.72
C LEU A 36 -5.21 4.28 11.86
N ILE A 37 -5.33 3.79 13.11
CA ILE A 37 -5.38 4.62 14.32
C ILE A 37 -4.13 4.38 15.17
N PHE A 38 -3.85 3.12 15.50
CA PHE A 38 -2.74 2.75 16.38
C PHE A 38 -2.12 1.41 15.98
N PRO A 39 -0.78 1.29 16.01
CA PRO A 39 0.22 2.34 16.30
C PRO A 39 0.15 3.47 15.27
N SER A 40 0.29 4.73 15.73
CA SER A 40 0.41 5.86 14.81
C SER A 40 1.76 5.81 14.07
N VAL A 41 1.86 6.59 12.99
CA VAL A 41 3.09 6.66 12.20
C VAL A 41 4.27 7.07 13.09
N ASP A 42 5.40 6.36 12.93
CA ASP A 42 6.69 6.60 13.59
C ASP A 42 6.64 6.58 15.15
N LEU A 43 5.65 5.88 15.71
CA LEU A 43 5.48 5.77 17.15
C LEU A 43 6.53 4.83 17.77
N LEU A 44 7.11 5.25 18.89
CA LEU A 44 7.81 4.35 19.80
C LEU A 44 6.81 3.73 20.78
N CYS A 45 6.52 2.44 20.62
CA CYS A 45 5.68 1.69 21.55
C CYS A 45 6.51 1.24 22.75
N ILE A 46 6.11 1.60 23.96
CA ILE A 46 6.82 1.26 25.22
C ILE A 46 6.64 -0.21 25.62
N ASP A 47 5.71 -0.93 24.99
CA ASP A 47 5.43 -2.34 25.18
C ASP A 47 5.62 -3.07 23.84
N ASN A 48 5.75 -4.39 23.89
CA ASN A 48 5.81 -5.24 22.72
C ASN A 48 4.51 -6.02 22.44
N ALA A 49 3.52 -5.93 23.34
CA ALA A 49 2.14 -6.36 23.12
C ALA A 49 1.34 -5.20 22.51
N ILE A 50 1.33 -5.11 21.18
CA ILE A 50 0.79 -3.97 20.44
C ILE A 50 -0.69 -4.20 20.14
N ALA A 51 -1.55 -3.28 20.58
CA ALA A 51 -3.00 -3.28 20.26
C ALA A 51 -3.26 -2.51 18.97
N PHE A 52 -3.17 -3.17 17.82
CA PHE A 52 -3.49 -2.58 16.52
C PHE A 52 -4.95 -2.17 16.46
N ASN A 53 -5.22 -0.95 16.00
CA ASN A 53 -6.57 -0.39 15.86
C ASN A 53 -6.71 0.38 14.55
N TRP A 54 -7.91 0.29 13.95
CA TRP A 54 -8.28 1.03 12.74
C TRP A 54 -9.78 1.35 12.75
N ASN A 55 -10.21 2.32 11.96
CA ASN A 55 -11.61 2.59 11.73
C ASN A 55 -12.22 1.56 10.78
N ALA A 56 -13.50 1.26 10.98
CA ALA A 56 -14.22 0.35 10.09
C ALA A 56 -14.26 0.90 8.66
N ALA A 57 -14.04 0.02 7.68
CA ALA A 57 -14.37 0.27 6.29
C ALA A 57 -15.89 0.13 6.07
N THR A 58 -16.38 0.65 4.96
CA THR A 58 -17.75 0.49 4.50
C THR A 58 -17.79 -0.24 3.18
N ASP A 59 -18.78 -1.08 3.03
CA ASP A 59 -19.05 -1.81 1.79
C ASP A 59 -20.27 -1.19 1.09
N PRO A 60 -20.21 -0.92 -0.24
CA PRO A 60 -21.30 -0.29 -0.96
C PRO A 60 -22.60 -1.10 -0.95
N GLU A 61 -22.51 -2.43 -0.97
CA GLU A 61 -23.65 -3.37 -0.93
C GLU A 61 -24.04 -3.73 0.50
N GLY A 62 -23.26 -3.32 1.52
CA GLY A 62 -23.47 -3.64 2.92
C GLY A 62 -22.99 -5.03 3.32
N ASN A 63 -22.07 -5.60 2.56
CA ASN A 63 -21.47 -6.90 2.84
C ASN A 63 -20.67 -6.90 4.14
N ALA A 64 -20.58 -8.06 4.79
CA ALA A 64 -19.76 -8.23 5.98
C ALA A 64 -18.27 -8.10 5.61
N ILE A 65 -17.54 -7.29 6.37
CA ILE A 65 -16.14 -6.99 6.14
C ILE A 65 -15.26 -7.73 7.13
N SER A 66 -14.18 -8.32 6.62
CA SER A 66 -13.01 -8.78 7.37
C SER A 66 -11.80 -7.91 7.04
N TYR A 67 -10.78 -7.95 7.88
CA TYR A 67 -9.58 -7.13 7.75
C TYR A 67 -8.35 -8.02 7.72
N LYS A 68 -7.56 -7.89 6.66
CA LYS A 68 -6.27 -8.56 6.51
C LYS A 68 -5.18 -7.61 7.02
N LEU A 69 -4.71 -7.85 8.24
CA LEU A 69 -3.56 -7.16 8.84
C LEU A 69 -2.28 -7.82 8.37
N THR A 70 -1.30 -7.04 7.94
CA THR A 70 0.06 -7.48 7.62
C THR A 70 1.06 -6.65 8.39
N ILE A 71 2.03 -7.31 9.05
CA ILE A 71 3.14 -6.70 9.79
C ILE A 71 4.44 -7.29 9.25
N ALA A 72 5.42 -6.45 8.96
CA ALA A 72 6.72 -6.84 8.39
C ALA A 72 7.85 -6.05 9.03
N ARG A 73 9.11 -6.51 8.83
CA ARG A 73 10.32 -5.79 9.22
C ARG A 73 10.82 -4.81 8.17
N ASP A 74 10.16 -4.77 7.00
CA ASP A 74 10.51 -3.85 5.92
C ASP A 74 9.26 -3.13 5.37
N ARG A 75 9.43 -1.92 4.84
CA ARG A 75 8.35 -1.08 4.33
C ARG A 75 7.66 -1.67 3.07
N ALA A 76 8.38 -2.51 2.31
CA ALA A 76 7.81 -3.21 1.16
C ALA A 76 6.89 -4.38 1.57
N LEU A 77 6.87 -4.71 2.86
CA LEU A 77 6.14 -5.85 3.43
C LEU A 77 6.57 -7.19 2.81
N SER A 78 7.85 -7.33 2.50
CA SER A 78 8.44 -8.57 1.97
C SER A 78 8.95 -9.51 3.08
N ASP A 79 9.45 -8.96 4.21
CA ASP A 79 9.81 -9.72 5.41
C ASP A 79 8.64 -9.73 6.40
N VAL A 80 7.59 -10.47 6.04
CA VAL A 80 6.35 -10.56 6.84
C VAL A 80 6.59 -11.37 8.11
N VAL A 81 6.32 -10.77 9.26
CA VAL A 81 6.42 -11.41 10.59
C VAL A 81 5.07 -11.87 11.11
N GLU A 82 3.99 -11.22 10.70
CA GLU A 82 2.62 -11.58 11.07
C GLU A 82 1.65 -11.22 9.96
N GLN A 83 0.74 -12.15 9.65
CA GLN A 83 -0.40 -11.88 8.78
C GLN A 83 -1.64 -12.51 9.41
N ARG A 84 -2.68 -11.71 9.61
CA ARG A 84 -3.89 -12.14 10.30
C ARG A 84 -5.14 -11.55 9.67
N THR A 85 -6.17 -12.39 9.50
CA THR A 85 -7.50 -11.94 9.10
C THR A 85 -8.41 -11.93 10.33
N VAL A 86 -9.07 -10.81 10.59
CA VAL A 86 -9.98 -10.61 11.72
C VAL A 86 -11.27 -9.92 11.25
N THR A 87 -12.36 -10.10 12.00
CA THR A 87 -13.64 -9.42 11.75
C THR A 87 -13.86 -8.20 12.64
N THR A 88 -12.93 -7.97 13.56
CA THR A 88 -12.91 -6.80 14.45
C THR A 88 -11.99 -5.71 13.89
N THR A 89 -12.15 -4.48 14.35
CA THR A 89 -11.29 -3.34 14.00
C THR A 89 -10.09 -3.17 14.93
N ASN A 90 -9.79 -4.20 15.71
CA ASN A 90 -8.63 -4.23 16.61
C ASN A 90 -8.13 -5.66 16.82
N VAL A 91 -6.83 -5.77 17.11
CA VAL A 91 -6.19 -7.03 17.51
C VAL A 91 -4.90 -6.73 18.26
N THR A 92 -4.62 -7.49 19.32
CA THR A 92 -3.32 -7.39 20.04
C THR A 92 -2.38 -8.47 19.56
N ILE A 93 -1.15 -8.06 19.22
CA ILE A 93 -0.09 -8.96 18.74
C ILE A 93 1.17 -8.66 19.53
N THR A 94 1.81 -9.70 20.05
CA THR A 94 3.10 -9.59 20.72
C THR A 94 4.21 -9.75 19.70
N LEU A 95 5.08 -8.75 19.63
CA LEU A 95 6.20 -8.65 18.69
C LEU A 95 7.55 -8.70 19.43
N GLU A 96 8.64 -8.83 18.70
CA GLU A 96 9.99 -8.72 19.30
C GLU A 96 10.23 -7.27 19.74
N LYS A 97 11.00 -7.10 20.82
CA LYS A 97 11.43 -5.79 21.32
C LYS A 97 12.59 -5.22 20.51
N ALA A 98 12.75 -3.90 20.54
CA ALA A 98 13.82 -3.16 19.86
C ALA A 98 13.86 -3.38 18.34
N VAL A 99 12.68 -3.47 17.70
CA VAL A 99 12.57 -3.74 16.26
C VAL A 99 11.65 -2.70 15.62
N ALA A 100 12.04 -2.20 14.45
CA ALA A 100 11.18 -1.42 13.57
C ALA A 100 10.22 -2.35 12.84
N TYR A 101 8.94 -2.01 12.85
CA TYR A 101 7.90 -2.72 12.14
C TYR A 101 7.12 -1.80 11.22
N TYR A 102 6.59 -2.39 10.18
CA TYR A 102 5.76 -1.74 9.16
C TYR A 102 4.47 -2.51 9.05
N TRP A 103 3.33 -1.82 8.99
CA TRP A 103 2.05 -2.48 8.97
C TRP A 103 1.02 -1.78 8.10
N ARG A 104 0.08 -2.56 7.61
CA ARG A 104 -1.08 -2.09 6.87
C ARG A 104 -2.27 -3.00 7.07
N VAL A 105 -3.44 -2.53 6.67
CA VAL A 105 -4.70 -3.27 6.67
C VAL A 105 -5.34 -3.21 5.28
N ILE A 106 -5.96 -4.31 4.87
CA ILE A 106 -6.82 -4.40 3.69
C ILE A 106 -8.20 -4.85 4.17
N ALA A 107 -9.24 -4.12 3.82
CA ALA A 107 -10.62 -4.55 4.04
C ALA A 107 -11.02 -5.53 2.94
N VAL A 108 -11.71 -6.62 3.31
CA VAL A 108 -12.12 -7.69 2.40
C VAL A 108 -13.57 -8.03 2.70
N ASP A 109 -14.42 -8.07 1.68
CA ASP A 109 -15.81 -8.47 1.81
C ASP A 109 -15.98 -10.00 1.94
N ASN A 110 -17.22 -10.46 2.11
CA ASN A 110 -17.53 -11.89 2.21
C ASN A 110 -17.48 -12.63 0.87
N GLU A 111 -17.32 -11.92 -0.26
CA GLU A 111 -17.13 -12.48 -1.61
C GLU A 111 -15.66 -12.42 -2.06
N THR A 112 -14.76 -12.05 -1.14
CA THR A 112 -13.30 -11.98 -1.34
C THR A 112 -12.79 -10.81 -2.17
N ASN A 113 -13.59 -9.76 -2.43
CA ASN A 113 -13.08 -8.55 -3.05
C ASN A 113 -12.29 -7.76 -2.01
N GLU A 114 -11.09 -7.37 -2.39
CA GLU A 114 -10.18 -6.58 -1.55
C GLU A 114 -10.30 -5.10 -1.90
N GLY A 115 -10.54 -4.27 -0.88
CA GLY A 115 -10.44 -2.82 -1.00
C GLY A 115 -8.98 -2.37 -1.16
N GLU A 116 -8.80 -1.07 -1.45
CA GLU A 116 -7.44 -0.51 -1.52
C GLU A 116 -6.72 -0.66 -0.18
N PRO A 117 -5.45 -1.11 -0.18
CA PRO A 117 -4.64 -1.17 1.03
C PRO A 117 -4.51 0.20 1.69
N THR A 118 -4.45 0.24 3.03
CA THR A 118 -4.04 1.46 3.72
C THR A 118 -2.58 1.81 3.36
N ALA A 119 -2.19 3.06 3.55
CA ALA A 119 -0.78 3.42 3.55
C ALA A 119 -0.03 2.59 4.61
N THR A 120 1.19 2.15 4.28
CA THR A 120 2.04 1.44 5.23
C THR A 120 2.57 2.42 6.27
N GLN A 121 2.28 2.16 7.55
CA GLN A 121 2.80 2.93 8.69
C GLN A 121 3.94 2.19 9.37
N ALA A 122 4.89 2.95 9.90
CA ALA A 122 6.01 2.44 10.69
C ALA A 122 5.78 2.68 12.18
N PHE A 123 6.31 1.81 13.02
CA PHE A 123 6.43 2.00 14.47
C PHE A 123 7.63 1.22 14.98
N TYR A 124 8.05 1.52 16.21
CA TYR A 124 9.16 0.85 16.86
C TYR A 124 8.69 0.22 18.18
N THR A 125 9.14 -0.99 18.50
CA THR A 125 8.95 -1.59 19.82
C THR A 125 10.15 -1.26 20.71
N ALA A 126 9.91 -0.72 21.91
CA ALA A 126 11.00 -0.40 22.85
C ALA A 126 11.80 -1.64 23.24
N GLY A 127 13.12 -1.47 23.31
CA GLY A 127 14.04 -2.45 23.85
C GLY A 127 14.30 -2.26 25.35
N ASP A 128 14.87 -3.27 25.98
CA ASP A 128 15.31 -3.14 27.37
C ASP A 128 16.66 -2.38 27.39
N GLY A 129 16.63 -1.13 27.86
CA GLY A 129 17.83 -0.34 28.09
C GLY A 129 18.57 0.18 26.83
N VAL A 130 17.94 0.20 25.67
CA VAL A 130 18.51 0.83 24.47
C VAL A 130 18.29 2.33 24.55
N SER A 131 19.38 3.11 24.51
CA SER A 131 19.33 4.57 24.53
C SER A 131 19.23 5.18 23.13
N ASN A 132 19.50 4.40 22.09
CA ASN A 132 19.41 4.80 20.69
C ASN A 132 18.78 3.69 19.85
N TYR A 133 17.83 4.05 18.99
CA TYR A 133 17.16 3.17 18.04
C TYR A 133 17.61 3.51 16.62
N ALA A 134 17.73 2.53 15.76
CA ALA A 134 18.00 2.80 14.37
C ALA A 134 16.82 3.52 13.70
N PRO A 135 17.10 4.44 12.75
CA PRO A 135 16.06 5.16 12.04
C PRO A 135 15.14 4.21 11.25
N PHE A 136 13.93 4.67 10.95
CA PHE A 136 13.04 3.94 10.04
C PHE A 136 13.56 3.95 8.61
N THR A 137 13.12 2.96 7.82
CA THR A 137 13.37 2.97 6.37
C THR A 137 12.74 4.23 5.76
N ALA A 138 13.49 4.93 4.92
CA ALA A 138 12.97 6.08 4.19
C ALA A 138 11.67 5.74 3.43
N ALA A 139 10.71 6.65 3.44
CA ALA A 139 9.46 6.54 2.71
C ALA A 139 9.58 7.22 1.34
N LEU A 140 9.07 6.57 0.29
CA LEU A 140 9.00 7.14 -1.05
C LEU A 140 8.02 8.31 -1.09
N VAL A 141 8.47 9.47 -1.61
CA VAL A 141 7.60 10.62 -1.90
C VAL A 141 7.41 10.77 -3.40
N SER A 142 8.48 10.94 -4.17
CA SER A 142 8.43 11.02 -5.64
C SER A 142 9.80 10.74 -6.28
N PRO A 143 9.84 10.25 -7.54
CA PRO A 143 8.72 9.79 -8.36
C PRO A 143 7.98 8.61 -7.74
N GLY A 144 6.67 8.46 -8.04
CA GLY A 144 5.88 7.31 -7.58
C GLY A 144 6.47 5.98 -8.06
N PHE A 145 6.32 4.91 -7.28
CA PHE A 145 6.80 3.59 -7.66
C PHE A 145 6.21 3.15 -9.01
N ASP A 146 7.09 2.68 -9.90
CA ASP A 146 6.75 2.20 -11.26
C ASP A 146 6.02 3.24 -12.15
N SER A 147 6.14 4.55 -11.83
CA SER A 147 5.55 5.63 -12.62
C SER A 147 6.33 5.88 -13.92
N ASN A 148 5.66 6.52 -14.88
CA ASN A 148 6.29 7.01 -16.12
C ASN A 148 6.53 8.52 -16.02
N ILE A 149 7.75 8.96 -16.26
CA ILE A 149 8.14 10.37 -16.19
C ILE A 149 8.84 10.80 -17.48
N ASN A 150 8.91 12.11 -17.73
CA ASN A 150 9.58 12.65 -18.91
C ASN A 150 11.10 12.71 -18.70
N PRO A 151 11.90 12.57 -19.78
CA PRO A 151 13.36 12.69 -19.69
C PRO A 151 13.80 14.09 -19.27
N GLY A 152 14.98 14.19 -18.67
CA GLY A 152 15.56 15.44 -18.18
C GLY A 152 16.08 15.34 -16.77
N THR A 153 16.07 16.45 -16.02
CA THR A 153 16.42 16.47 -14.60
C THR A 153 15.19 16.17 -13.76
N VAL A 154 15.29 15.18 -12.87
CA VAL A 154 14.21 14.80 -11.94
C VAL A 154 14.70 14.93 -10.49
N SER A 155 13.80 15.37 -9.60
CA SER A 155 14.03 15.36 -8.17
C SER A 155 13.55 14.02 -7.59
N LEU A 156 14.44 13.31 -6.94
CA LEU A 156 14.12 12.16 -6.09
C LEU A 156 13.81 12.70 -4.70
N ASN A 157 12.63 12.40 -4.16
CA ASN A 157 12.20 12.88 -2.87
C ASN A 157 11.77 11.68 -2.00
N TRP A 158 12.17 11.73 -0.73
CA TRP A 158 11.83 10.73 0.28
C TRP A 158 11.54 11.42 1.60
N THR A 159 11.13 10.68 2.59
CA THR A 159 11.00 11.16 3.97
C THR A 159 11.66 10.16 4.90
N GLY A 160 12.57 10.62 5.75
CA GLY A 160 13.14 9.86 6.84
C GLY A 160 12.36 10.07 8.13
N ALA A 161 12.50 9.13 9.06
CA ALA A 161 11.95 9.24 10.41
C ALA A 161 12.80 8.44 11.40
N ASP A 162 12.81 8.91 12.65
CA ASP A 162 13.42 8.22 13.78
C ASP A 162 12.52 8.38 15.01
N THR A 163 12.54 7.40 15.92
CA THR A 163 11.88 7.51 17.21
C THR A 163 12.64 8.41 18.18
N ASN A 164 13.96 8.51 17.99
CA ASN A 164 14.80 9.46 18.69
C ASN A 164 14.70 10.81 17.98
N THR A 165 13.71 11.63 18.32
CA THR A 165 13.35 12.87 17.61
C THR A 165 14.45 13.94 17.63
N GLU A 166 15.45 13.82 18.53
CA GLU A 166 16.61 14.71 18.62
C GLU A 166 17.73 14.30 17.67
N ASP A 167 17.64 13.12 17.04
CA ASP A 167 18.68 12.64 16.14
C ASP A 167 18.62 13.36 14.79
N THR A 168 19.80 13.73 14.31
CA THR A 168 19.94 14.26 12.96
C THR A 168 20.09 13.12 11.97
N LEU A 169 19.19 13.03 11.00
CA LEU A 169 19.23 12.01 9.96
C LEU A 169 20.13 12.45 8.81
N THR A 170 20.87 11.48 8.29
CA THR A 170 21.61 11.60 7.02
C THR A 170 21.26 10.44 6.12
N TYR A 171 21.52 10.62 4.82
CA TYR A 171 21.08 9.66 3.83
C TYR A 171 22.20 9.27 2.87
N GLU A 172 22.18 8.00 2.44
CA GLU A 172 22.95 7.49 1.32
C GLU A 172 22.01 7.23 0.16
N LEU A 173 22.23 7.89 -0.96
CA LEU A 173 21.43 7.69 -2.18
C LEU A 173 22.14 6.72 -3.12
N TYR A 174 21.41 5.71 -3.56
CA TYR A 174 21.79 4.77 -4.60
C TYR A 174 20.89 5.00 -5.81
N PHE A 175 21.48 5.09 -7.01
CA PHE A 175 20.73 5.37 -8.23
C PHE A 175 21.42 4.78 -9.47
N GLY A 176 20.65 4.21 -10.41
CA GLY A 176 21.17 3.66 -11.67
C GLY A 176 20.14 2.88 -12.46
N GLU A 177 20.59 2.28 -13.58
CA GLU A 177 19.77 1.45 -14.47
C GLU A 177 19.74 -0.02 -14.01
N GLU A 178 20.59 -0.42 -13.09
CA GLU A 178 20.64 -1.78 -12.57
C GLU A 178 19.68 -1.96 -11.39
N SER A 179 19.09 -3.15 -11.27
CA SER A 179 18.15 -3.48 -10.18
C SER A 179 18.81 -3.44 -8.78
N ASN A 180 20.12 -3.49 -8.69
CA ASN A 180 20.89 -3.17 -7.50
C ASN A 180 21.73 -1.91 -7.78
N PRO A 181 21.17 -0.72 -7.61
CA PRO A 181 21.82 0.51 -8.03
C PRO A 181 23.07 0.82 -7.19
N PRO A 182 24.10 1.45 -7.78
CA PRO A 182 25.29 1.88 -7.09
C PRO A 182 25.03 3.11 -6.19
N LEU A 183 25.89 3.31 -5.17
CA LEU A 183 25.92 4.52 -4.38
C LEU A 183 26.34 5.72 -5.26
N VAL A 184 25.55 6.79 -5.23
CA VAL A 184 25.82 8.02 -5.99
C VAL A 184 26.01 9.25 -5.12
N ALA A 185 25.51 9.24 -3.89
CA ALA A 185 25.73 10.29 -2.90
C ALA A 185 25.62 9.73 -1.48
N ASP A 186 26.40 10.27 -0.56
CA ASP A 186 26.39 9.97 0.87
C ASP A 186 26.30 11.26 1.70
N ASN A 187 26.08 11.12 3.01
CA ASN A 187 25.97 12.24 3.95
C ASN A 187 24.99 13.35 3.52
N LEU A 188 23.94 13.00 2.76
CA LEU A 188 22.90 13.96 2.42
C LEU A 188 22.13 14.35 3.68
N SER A 189 22.00 15.65 3.93
CA SER A 189 21.21 16.21 5.05
C SER A 189 19.81 16.66 4.64
N THR A 190 19.44 16.44 3.38
CA THR A 190 18.15 16.79 2.81
C THR A 190 17.43 15.55 2.30
N GLU A 191 16.12 15.57 2.31
CA GLU A 191 15.24 14.50 1.83
C GLU A 191 14.96 14.59 0.34
N THR A 192 15.89 15.17 -0.39
CA THR A 192 15.79 15.36 -1.84
C THR A 192 17.16 15.33 -2.50
N SER A 193 17.21 14.84 -3.73
CA SER A 193 18.38 14.91 -4.60
C SER A 193 17.92 14.96 -6.05
N THR A 194 18.76 15.52 -6.94
CA THR A 194 18.45 15.61 -8.38
C THR A 194 19.34 14.69 -9.18
N VAL A 195 18.76 14.04 -10.18
CA VAL A 195 19.46 13.16 -11.13
C VAL A 195 19.04 13.48 -12.56
N ASN A 196 19.89 13.18 -13.53
CA ASN A 196 19.57 13.29 -14.95
C ASN A 196 19.17 11.92 -15.49
N ILE A 197 18.08 11.88 -16.26
CA ILE A 197 17.51 10.67 -16.82
C ILE A 197 17.26 10.83 -18.32
N VAL A 198 17.33 9.72 -19.06
CA VAL A 198 17.15 9.69 -20.51
C VAL A 198 15.98 8.79 -20.90
N SER A 199 15.36 9.12 -22.05
CA SER A 199 14.20 8.41 -22.61
C SER A 199 14.47 6.91 -22.82
N GLY A 200 13.42 6.11 -22.64
CA GLY A 200 13.41 4.67 -22.90
C GLY A 200 14.15 3.81 -21.87
N LYS A 201 14.48 4.38 -20.73
CA LYS A 201 15.18 3.67 -19.63
C LYS A 201 14.27 3.45 -18.42
N THR A 202 14.60 2.40 -17.65
CA THR A 202 14.09 2.19 -16.30
C THR A 202 15.22 2.47 -15.31
N TYR A 203 14.94 3.28 -14.31
CA TYR A 203 15.89 3.61 -13.25
C TYR A 203 15.44 3.01 -11.94
N TYR A 204 16.41 2.51 -11.17
CA TYR A 204 16.25 1.97 -9.83
C TYR A 204 16.97 2.88 -8.84
N TRP A 205 16.41 3.06 -7.65
CA TRP A 205 17.01 3.85 -6.61
C TRP A 205 16.57 3.39 -5.23
N LYS A 206 17.37 3.68 -4.22
CA LYS A 206 17.05 3.46 -2.81
C LYS A 206 17.76 4.51 -1.96
N VAL A 207 17.27 4.69 -0.75
CA VAL A 207 17.87 5.57 0.25
C VAL A 207 18.07 4.78 1.54
N ASN A 208 19.31 4.69 2.00
CA ASN A 208 19.61 4.26 3.36
C ASN A 208 19.54 5.46 4.30
N THR A 209 19.02 5.28 5.50
CA THR A 209 18.91 6.32 6.53
C THR A 209 19.90 6.01 7.66
N LEU A 210 20.63 7.02 8.09
CA LEU A 210 21.57 6.95 9.20
C LEU A 210 21.19 8.00 10.24
N ASP A 211 21.34 7.66 11.52
CA ASP A 211 21.23 8.61 12.63
C ASP A 211 22.58 9.21 13.02
N GLY A 212 22.54 10.19 13.93
CA GLY A 212 23.75 10.83 14.46
C GLY A 212 24.62 9.92 15.33
N SER A 213 24.10 8.79 15.79
CA SER A 213 24.79 7.77 16.59
C SER A 213 25.47 6.70 15.73
N GLY A 214 25.26 6.72 14.42
CA GLY A 214 25.84 5.80 13.46
C GLY A 214 25.01 4.54 13.20
N ALA A 215 23.80 4.42 13.75
CA ALA A 215 22.91 3.34 13.37
C ALA A 215 22.34 3.60 11.95
N LYS A 216 22.20 2.52 11.17
CA LYS A 216 21.89 2.60 9.76
C LYS A 216 20.77 1.63 9.38
N THR A 217 19.78 2.13 8.67
CA THR A 217 18.69 1.33 8.10
C THR A 217 18.77 1.31 6.57
N ILE A 218 18.75 0.11 6.01
CA ILE A 218 18.81 -0.11 4.56
C ILE A 218 17.43 0.15 3.95
N GLY A 219 17.40 1.01 2.92
CA GLY A 219 16.18 1.33 2.18
C GLY A 219 15.75 0.23 1.22
N GLN A 220 14.47 0.23 0.89
CA GLN A 220 13.93 -0.59 -0.19
C GLN A 220 14.29 0.01 -1.55
N ILE A 221 14.29 -0.83 -2.58
CA ILE A 221 14.55 -0.38 -3.95
C ILE A 221 13.24 0.08 -4.59
N TRP A 222 13.23 1.29 -5.11
CA TRP A 222 12.16 1.86 -5.92
C TRP A 222 12.57 1.92 -7.39
N LYS A 223 11.63 2.02 -8.30
CA LYS A 223 11.88 2.18 -9.74
C LYS A 223 10.88 3.14 -10.37
N PHE A 224 11.26 3.69 -11.52
CA PHE A 224 10.39 4.41 -12.44
C PHE A 224 10.87 4.25 -13.88
N ASN A 225 9.98 4.52 -14.83
CA ASN A 225 10.25 4.41 -16.26
C ASN A 225 10.35 5.82 -16.88
N VAL A 226 11.11 5.97 -17.96
CA VAL A 226 11.24 7.23 -18.67
C VAL A 226 10.66 7.10 -20.09
N ASN A 227 9.68 7.96 -20.41
CA ASN A 227 8.99 8.00 -21.70
C ASN A 227 9.95 8.23 -22.88
#